data_4c150353c2fcd457184ba39c74346934
#
_entry.id   4c150353c2fcd457184ba39c74346934
#
_cell.length_a   1.000
_cell.length_b   1.000
_cell.length_c   1.000
_cell.angle_alpha   90.00
_cell.angle_beta   90.00
_cell.angle_gamma   90.00
#
_symmetry.space_group_name_H-M   'P 1'
#
loop_
_entity.id
_entity.type
_entity.pdbx_description
1 polymer ?
#
loop_
_entity_poly.entity_id
_entity_poly.type
_entity_poly.pdbx_seq_one_letter_code
_entity_poly.pdbx_strand_id
1 'polypeptide(L)'
;MIQYDRNNVTEREKGGTMKPTDENESLISKKSLLEKYSISYGALYRWKRKGLIPEDWFIKKATSTGQETFFPAKLICERMELILSQKNDILLDKLAKKLSGEEKNDIFVSLSTEFGEKTFRLRDIKSISLILENGEKKDITETIKNIIEKGD
;
A
#
# COMPACT_ATOMS: atom_id res chain seq x y z
N MET A 1 42.27 3.60 -3.47
CA MET A 1 41.34 4.28 -4.43
C MET A 1 40.25 3.30 -4.77
N ILE A 2 39.07 3.55 -4.28
CA ILE A 2 37.90 2.68 -4.53
C ILE A 2 37.33 3.06 -5.91
N GLN A 3 37.51 2.19 -6.88
CA GLN A 3 36.82 2.33 -8.15
C GLN A 3 35.40 1.79 -8.00
N TYR A 4 34.44 2.69 -8.11
CA TYR A 4 33.07 2.27 -8.29
C TYR A 4 32.92 1.77 -9.74
N ASP A 5 32.61 0.51 -9.89
CA ASP A 5 32.26 -0.05 -11.18
C ASP A 5 30.91 0.52 -11.63
N ARG A 6 30.95 1.43 -12.59
CA ARG A 6 29.74 2.08 -13.13
C ARG A 6 28.90 1.15 -14.02
N ASN A 7 29.33 -0.07 -14.20
CA ASN A 7 28.69 -1.01 -15.14
C ASN A 7 27.69 -1.96 -14.46
N ASN A 8 27.47 -1.83 -13.16
CA ASN A 8 26.46 -2.61 -12.49
C ASN A 8 25.16 -1.80 -12.32
N VAL A 9 24.68 -1.23 -13.42
CA VAL A 9 23.31 -0.76 -13.49
C VAL A 9 22.43 -1.98 -13.65
N THR A 10 22.05 -2.55 -12.54
CA THR A 10 21.10 -3.65 -12.50
C THR A 10 19.82 -3.27 -13.21
N GLU A 11 19.39 -4.16 -14.05
CA GLU A 11 18.16 -4.09 -14.81
C GLU A 11 17.01 -3.63 -13.93
N ARG A 12 16.34 -2.57 -14.37
CA ARG A 12 15.11 -2.10 -13.75
C ARG A 12 14.04 -3.15 -14.02
N GLU A 13 13.74 -3.95 -13.03
CA GLU A 13 12.54 -4.76 -13.10
C GLU A 13 11.31 -3.85 -13.13
N LYS A 14 10.61 -3.88 -14.26
CA LYS A 14 9.31 -3.26 -14.44
C LYS A 14 8.29 -4.02 -13.62
N GLY A 15 7.85 -3.47 -12.55
CA GLY A 15 6.78 -4.05 -11.74
C GLY A 15 6.86 -3.65 -10.29
N GLY A 16 6.40 -2.49 -9.99
CA GLY A 16 5.63 -2.00 -8.89
C GLY A 16 5.82 -2.52 -7.51
N THR A 17 6.92 -2.47 -6.91
CA THR A 17 7.13 -2.16 -5.50
C THR A 17 8.48 -1.47 -5.47
N MET A 18 8.53 -0.28 -4.87
CA MET A 18 9.80 0.39 -4.64
C MET A 18 10.68 -0.55 -3.80
N LYS A 19 11.47 -1.38 -4.48
CA LYS A 19 12.60 -2.03 -3.82
C LYS A 19 13.61 -0.92 -3.53
N PRO A 20 14.13 -0.83 -2.30
CA PRO A 20 15.21 0.08 -2.01
C PRO A 20 16.47 -0.43 -2.73
N THR A 21 16.69 0.04 -3.94
CA THR A 21 17.83 -0.33 -4.79
C THR A 21 18.83 0.80 -4.95
N ASP A 22 18.62 1.92 -4.27
CA ASP A 22 19.64 2.95 -4.22
C ASP A 22 20.70 2.56 -3.20
N GLU A 23 21.89 2.22 -3.67
CA GLU A 23 23.10 1.98 -2.85
C GLU A 23 23.46 3.18 -1.97
N ASN A 24 22.77 4.30 -2.12
CA ASN A 24 22.91 5.52 -1.34
C ASN A 24 21.87 5.67 -0.23
N GLU A 25 20.94 4.74 -0.09
CA GLU A 25 19.95 4.79 0.98
C GLU A 25 20.60 4.27 2.28
N SER A 26 20.66 5.13 3.30
CA SER A 26 21.20 4.73 4.60
C SER A 26 20.33 3.61 5.19
N LEU A 27 20.99 2.58 5.70
CA LEU A 27 20.36 1.47 6.38
C LEU A 27 20.42 1.66 7.89
N ILE A 28 19.40 1.24 8.59
CA ILE A 28 19.38 1.15 10.06
C ILE A 28 19.29 -0.32 10.47
N SER A 29 20.13 -0.72 11.43
CA SER A 29 20.06 -2.09 11.96
C SER A 29 18.77 -2.31 12.77
N LYS A 30 18.32 -3.56 12.83
CA LYS A 30 17.17 -3.93 13.67
C LYS A 30 17.37 -3.50 15.12
N LYS A 31 18.56 -3.72 15.67
CA LYS A 31 18.89 -3.32 17.04
C LYS A 31 18.71 -1.82 17.24
N SER A 32 19.33 -1.01 16.37
CA SER A 32 19.22 0.46 16.44
C SER A 32 17.78 0.95 16.27
N LEU A 33 16.99 0.29 15.42
CA LEU A 33 15.58 0.62 15.23
C LEU A 33 14.77 0.37 16.51
N LEU A 34 14.93 -0.79 17.13
CA LEU A 34 14.24 -1.14 18.38
C LEU A 34 14.59 -0.17 19.50
N GLU A 35 15.85 0.18 19.63
CA GLU A 35 16.33 1.15 20.63
C GLU A 35 15.80 2.56 20.37
N LYS A 36 15.86 3.03 19.12
CA LYS A 36 15.41 4.37 18.71
C LYS A 36 13.94 4.63 19.07
N TYR A 37 13.09 3.66 18.84
CA TYR A 37 11.63 3.80 19.07
C TYR A 37 11.15 3.14 20.36
N SER A 38 12.07 2.59 21.18
CA SER A 38 11.75 1.88 22.43
C SER A 38 10.67 0.79 22.23
N ILE A 39 10.79 0.03 21.15
CA ILE A 39 9.86 -1.04 20.80
C ILE A 39 10.48 -2.42 21.02
N SER A 40 9.63 -3.40 21.32
CA SER A 40 10.07 -4.77 21.48
C SER A 40 10.19 -5.50 20.13
N TYR A 41 11.01 -6.54 20.10
CA TYR A 41 11.10 -7.47 18.98
C TYR A 41 9.73 -8.03 18.59
N GLY A 42 8.93 -8.43 19.58
CA GLY A 42 7.59 -8.95 19.37
C GLY A 42 6.65 -7.96 18.69
N ALA A 43 6.74 -6.67 19.05
CA ALA A 43 5.94 -5.60 18.42
C ALA A 43 6.31 -5.45 16.94
N LEU A 44 7.60 -5.39 16.62
CA LEU A 44 8.09 -5.28 15.23
C LEU A 44 7.57 -6.42 14.36
N TYR A 45 7.67 -7.66 14.82
CA TYR A 45 7.21 -8.83 14.06
C TYR A 45 5.69 -8.98 14.02
N ARG A 46 4.97 -8.49 15.03
CA ARG A 46 3.51 -8.37 14.98
C ARG A 46 3.07 -7.42 13.86
N TRP A 47 3.72 -6.27 13.74
CA TRP A 47 3.44 -5.30 12.67
C TRP A 47 3.81 -5.82 11.29
N LYS A 48 4.89 -6.59 11.17
CA LYS A 48 5.21 -7.34 9.95
C LYS A 48 4.05 -8.27 9.54
N ARG A 49 3.57 -9.10 10.49
CA ARG A 49 2.46 -10.03 10.22
C ARG A 49 1.14 -9.33 9.89
N LYS A 50 0.89 -8.15 10.45
CA LYS A 50 -0.27 -7.31 10.11
C LYS A 50 -0.15 -6.63 8.73
N GLY A 51 0.97 -6.73 8.05
CA GLY A 51 1.21 -6.06 6.77
C GLY A 51 1.52 -4.56 6.88
N LEU A 52 1.81 -4.08 8.10
CA LEU A 52 2.19 -2.68 8.34
C LEU A 52 3.61 -2.37 7.88
N ILE A 53 4.49 -3.36 7.91
CA ILE A 53 5.88 -3.26 7.46
C ILE A 53 6.07 -4.29 6.35
N PRO A 54 6.40 -3.86 5.11
CA PRO A 54 6.64 -4.77 4.00
C PRO A 54 7.79 -5.74 4.28
N GLU A 55 7.64 -6.98 3.87
CA GLU A 55 8.67 -8.01 4.06
C GLU A 55 9.97 -7.65 3.35
N ASP A 56 9.89 -7.02 2.18
CA ASP A 56 11.04 -6.58 1.38
C ASP A 56 11.95 -5.59 2.11
N TRP A 57 11.45 -4.93 3.16
CA TRP A 57 12.27 -4.01 3.96
C TRP A 57 13.16 -4.71 4.99
N PHE A 58 12.94 -6.01 5.22
CA PHE A 58 13.77 -6.84 6.09
C PHE A 58 15.00 -7.36 5.33
N ILE A 59 16.03 -6.54 5.24
CA ILE A 59 17.26 -6.82 4.50
C ILE A 59 18.22 -7.60 5.39
N LYS A 60 18.49 -8.84 5.06
CA LYS A 60 19.44 -9.67 5.80
C LYS A 60 20.83 -9.51 5.21
N LYS A 61 21.81 -9.19 6.06
CA LYS A 61 23.21 -9.08 5.69
C LYS A 61 24.09 -9.92 6.61
N ALA A 62 25.11 -10.56 6.04
CA ALA A 62 26.14 -11.23 6.81
C ALA A 62 27.04 -10.15 7.49
N THR A 63 27.33 -10.37 8.77
CA THR A 63 28.23 -9.53 9.57
C THR A 63 29.29 -10.40 10.20
N SER A 64 30.30 -9.79 10.85
CA SER A 64 31.35 -10.52 11.56
C SER A 64 30.83 -11.40 12.72
N THR A 65 29.64 -11.08 13.24
CA THR A 65 29.00 -11.81 14.34
C THR A 65 27.84 -12.73 13.90
N GLY A 66 27.61 -12.87 12.60
CA GLY A 66 26.54 -13.69 12.02
C GLY A 66 25.65 -12.91 11.05
N GLN A 67 24.39 -13.26 10.97
CA GLN A 67 23.43 -12.60 10.10
C GLN A 67 22.65 -11.53 10.87
N GLU A 68 22.59 -10.33 10.33
CA GLU A 68 21.88 -9.20 10.93
C GLU A 68 20.82 -8.65 9.94
N THR A 69 19.73 -8.13 10.49
CA THR A 69 18.64 -7.53 9.71
C THR A 69 18.76 -6.01 9.73
N PHE A 70 18.67 -5.41 8.56
CA PHE A 70 18.67 -3.97 8.32
C PHE A 70 17.38 -3.53 7.63
N PHE A 71 17.10 -2.24 7.71
CA PHE A 71 15.96 -1.61 7.07
C PHE A 71 16.39 -0.35 6.33
N PRO A 72 15.68 0.03 5.24
CA PRO A 72 15.83 1.35 4.64
C PRO A 72 15.48 2.41 5.69
N ALA A 73 16.46 3.19 6.14
CA ALA A 73 16.32 4.05 7.32
C ALA A 73 15.18 5.06 7.20
N LYS A 74 15.08 5.75 6.07
CA LYS A 74 14.02 6.74 5.82
C LYS A 74 12.64 6.08 5.85
N LEU A 75 12.44 5.06 5.03
CA LEU A 75 11.15 4.39 4.90
C LEU A 75 10.67 3.77 6.20
N ILE A 76 11.56 3.08 6.91
CA ILE A 76 11.18 2.43 8.16
C ILE A 76 10.90 3.43 9.28
N CYS A 77 11.65 4.54 9.35
CA CYS A 77 11.40 5.57 10.36
C CYS A 77 10.05 6.26 10.13
N GLU A 78 9.74 6.68 8.92
CA GLU A 78 8.44 7.25 8.58
C GLU A 78 7.29 6.27 8.92
N ARG A 79 7.50 4.98 8.63
CA ARG A 79 6.51 3.94 8.95
C ARG A 79 6.36 3.71 10.45
N MET A 80 7.45 3.75 11.22
CA MET A 80 7.39 3.65 12.67
C MET A 80 6.61 4.80 13.30
N GLU A 81 6.86 6.02 12.86
CA GLU A 81 6.13 7.19 13.33
C GLU A 81 4.64 7.08 13.04
N LEU A 82 4.28 6.61 11.85
CA LEU A 82 2.89 6.38 11.47
C LEU A 82 2.23 5.29 12.33
N ILE A 83 2.88 4.17 12.57
CA ILE A 83 2.36 3.07 13.39
C ILE A 83 2.19 3.52 14.84
N LEU A 84 3.21 4.19 15.40
CA LEU A 84 3.19 4.64 16.79
C LEU A 84 2.20 5.78 17.04
N SER A 85 1.78 6.50 16.00
CA SER A 85 0.70 7.49 16.09
C SER A 85 -0.68 6.84 16.30
N GLN A 86 -0.83 5.55 16.02
CA GLN A 86 -2.09 4.83 16.20
C GLN A 86 -2.23 4.35 17.65
N LYS A 87 -3.37 4.69 18.27
CA LYS A 87 -3.58 4.49 19.71
C LYS A 87 -4.06 3.09 20.11
N ASN A 88 -4.52 2.28 19.15
CA ASN A 88 -5.03 0.93 19.44
C ASN A 88 -4.95 0.00 18.22
N ASP A 89 -5.14 -1.29 18.47
CA ASP A 89 -5.05 -2.34 17.43
C ASP A 89 -6.11 -2.18 16.33
N ILE A 90 -7.28 -1.62 16.61
CA ILE A 90 -8.33 -1.38 15.60
C ILE A 90 -7.84 -0.34 14.58
N LEU A 91 -7.17 0.72 15.05
CA LEU A 91 -6.59 1.73 14.16
C LEU A 91 -5.42 1.17 13.37
N LEU A 92 -4.63 0.28 13.96
CA LEU A 92 -3.55 -0.42 13.25
C LEU A 92 -4.09 -1.33 12.14
N ASP A 93 -5.18 -2.04 12.37
CA ASP A 93 -5.81 -2.89 11.36
C ASP A 93 -6.39 -2.06 10.20
N LYS A 94 -7.00 -0.90 10.50
CA LYS A 94 -7.42 0.06 9.48
C LYS A 94 -6.25 0.61 8.69
N LEU A 95 -5.16 0.96 9.37
CA LEU A 95 -3.93 1.43 8.71
C LEU A 95 -3.35 0.35 7.79
N ALA A 96 -3.31 -0.92 8.23
CA ALA A 96 -2.84 -2.03 7.42
C ALA A 96 -3.65 -2.18 6.13
N LYS A 97 -4.97 -2.11 6.20
CA LYS A 97 -5.86 -2.15 5.04
C LYS A 97 -5.62 -0.99 4.07
N LYS A 98 -5.44 0.21 4.61
CA LYS A 98 -5.14 1.39 3.80
C LYS A 98 -3.79 1.26 3.08
N LEU A 99 -2.76 0.76 3.77
CA LEU A 99 -1.42 0.56 3.20
C LEU A 99 -1.36 -0.56 2.16
N SER A 100 -2.17 -1.61 2.32
CA SER A 100 -2.27 -2.71 1.34
C SER A 100 -3.08 -2.33 0.09
N GLY A 101 -3.73 -1.16 0.09
CA GLY A 101 -4.65 -0.75 -0.97
C GLY A 101 -5.97 -1.53 -0.96
N GLU A 102 -6.25 -2.29 0.09
CA GLU A 102 -7.50 -3.03 0.25
C GLU A 102 -8.67 -2.11 0.64
N GLU A 103 -8.42 -0.94 1.19
CA GLU A 103 -9.42 0.12 1.27
C GLU A 103 -9.62 0.71 -0.13
N LYS A 104 -10.32 -0.03 -0.97
CA LYS A 104 -10.97 0.58 -2.12
C LYS A 104 -12.03 1.50 -1.54
N ASN A 105 -11.89 2.80 -1.77
CA ASN A 105 -12.97 3.73 -1.52
C ASN A 105 -14.21 3.17 -2.20
N ASP A 106 -15.18 2.72 -1.43
CA ASP A 106 -16.43 2.25 -1.99
C ASP A 106 -17.08 3.42 -2.72
N ILE A 107 -17.24 3.28 -4.02
CA ILE A 107 -17.94 4.24 -4.86
C ILE A 107 -19.39 3.81 -4.92
N PHE A 108 -20.26 4.75 -4.68
CA PHE A 108 -21.69 4.51 -4.69
C PHE A 108 -22.34 5.22 -5.89
N VAL A 109 -23.26 4.53 -6.51
CA VAL A 109 -24.16 5.11 -7.53
C VAL A 109 -25.51 5.36 -6.88
N SER A 110 -25.95 6.61 -6.86
CA SER A 110 -27.27 6.99 -6.37
C SER A 110 -28.18 7.35 -7.54
N LEU A 111 -29.36 6.77 -7.54
CA LEU A 111 -30.44 7.06 -8.46
C LEU A 111 -31.55 7.80 -7.71
N SER A 112 -31.73 9.07 -8.01
CA SER A 112 -32.76 9.90 -7.41
C SER A 112 -33.90 10.13 -8.44
N THR A 113 -35.10 9.89 -8.01
CA THR A 113 -36.33 10.05 -8.82
C THR A 113 -37.40 10.74 -7.98
N GLU A 114 -38.50 11.16 -8.60
CA GLU A 114 -39.65 11.68 -7.88
C GLU A 114 -40.28 10.64 -6.90
N PHE A 115 -40.00 9.35 -7.09
CA PHE A 115 -40.49 8.25 -6.24
C PHE A 115 -39.51 7.87 -5.12
N GLY A 116 -38.33 8.55 -5.02
CA GLY A 116 -37.32 8.31 -4.01
C GLY A 116 -35.91 8.10 -4.55
N GLU A 117 -35.03 7.82 -3.65
CA GLU A 117 -33.62 7.60 -3.93
C GLU A 117 -33.20 6.17 -3.59
N LYS A 118 -32.37 5.57 -4.46
CA LYS A 118 -31.73 4.27 -4.22
C LYS A 118 -30.23 4.37 -4.47
N THR A 119 -29.45 3.88 -3.52
CA THR A 119 -27.99 3.87 -3.58
C THR A 119 -27.47 2.45 -3.65
N PHE A 120 -26.54 2.20 -4.54
CA PHE A 120 -25.90 0.91 -4.75
C PHE A 120 -24.38 1.08 -4.68
N ARG A 121 -23.68 0.11 -4.14
CA ARG A 121 -22.21 0.08 -4.26
C ARG A 121 -21.84 -0.27 -5.69
N LEU A 122 -20.95 0.49 -6.31
CA LEU A 122 -20.56 0.27 -7.70
C LEU A 122 -20.05 -1.16 -7.97
N ARG A 123 -19.31 -1.74 -7.04
CA ARG A 123 -18.79 -3.12 -7.14
C ARG A 123 -19.88 -4.19 -7.16
N ASP A 124 -21.06 -3.89 -6.61
CA ASP A 124 -22.20 -4.82 -6.57
C ASP A 124 -23.08 -4.71 -7.83
N ILE A 125 -22.83 -3.68 -8.65
CA ILE A 125 -23.56 -3.44 -9.90
C ILE A 125 -22.94 -4.29 -11.00
N LYS A 126 -23.72 -5.20 -11.55
CA LYS A 126 -23.29 -6.07 -12.66
C LYS A 126 -23.32 -5.34 -14.01
N SER A 127 -24.36 -4.57 -14.26
CA SER A 127 -24.50 -3.76 -15.47
C SER A 127 -25.41 -2.57 -15.25
N ILE A 128 -25.13 -1.50 -15.98
CA ILE A 128 -25.97 -0.30 -16.07
C ILE A 128 -26.37 -0.13 -17.52
N SER A 129 -27.67 -0.09 -17.77
CA SER A 129 -28.20 0.04 -19.13
C SER A 129 -29.25 1.14 -19.20
N LEU A 130 -29.20 1.91 -20.27
CA LEU A 130 -30.26 2.83 -20.67
C LEU A 130 -31.24 2.06 -21.56
N ILE A 131 -32.52 2.20 -21.27
CA ILE A 131 -33.62 1.68 -22.13
C ILE A 131 -34.29 2.89 -22.72
N LEU A 132 -34.23 3.02 -24.04
CA LEU A 132 -34.83 4.11 -24.78
C LEU A 132 -36.32 3.85 -25.00
N GLU A 133 -37.11 4.90 -25.33
CA GLU A 133 -38.56 4.78 -25.59
C GLU A 133 -38.89 3.80 -26.71
N ASN A 134 -37.99 3.65 -27.67
CA ASN A 134 -38.13 2.67 -28.77
C ASN A 134 -37.82 1.22 -28.35
N GLY A 135 -37.51 0.98 -27.06
CA GLY A 135 -37.15 -0.33 -26.52
C GLY A 135 -35.68 -0.72 -26.73
N GLU A 136 -34.88 0.12 -27.36
CA GLU A 136 -33.46 -0.12 -27.53
C GLU A 136 -32.72 -0.05 -26.18
N LYS A 137 -31.86 -1.03 -25.96
CA LYS A 137 -31.06 -1.12 -24.73
C LYS A 137 -29.61 -0.80 -25.03
N LYS A 138 -29.06 0.22 -24.36
CA LYS A 138 -27.66 0.62 -24.45
C LYS A 138 -26.92 0.35 -23.12
N ASP A 139 -25.94 -0.52 -23.12
CA ASP A 139 -25.09 -0.75 -21.96
C ASP A 139 -24.10 0.41 -21.78
N ILE A 140 -24.08 1.02 -20.61
CA ILE A 140 -23.21 2.14 -20.25
C ILE A 140 -22.26 1.80 -19.09
N THR A 141 -22.16 0.52 -18.73
CA THR A 141 -21.35 0.05 -17.58
C THR A 141 -19.90 0.50 -17.69
N GLU A 142 -19.26 0.25 -18.82
CA GLU A 142 -17.86 0.65 -19.05
C GLU A 142 -17.68 2.17 -19.13
N THR A 143 -18.65 2.88 -19.65
CA THR A 143 -18.64 4.34 -19.69
C THR A 143 -18.57 4.92 -18.28
N ILE A 144 -19.40 4.41 -17.37
CA ILE A 144 -19.42 4.83 -15.96
C ILE A 144 -18.09 4.48 -15.27
N LYS A 145 -17.57 3.27 -15.45
CA LYS A 145 -16.29 2.86 -14.89
C LYS A 145 -15.13 3.75 -15.37
N ASN A 146 -15.10 4.04 -16.66
CA ASN A 146 -14.07 4.90 -17.25
C ASN A 146 -14.10 6.35 -16.73
N ILE A 147 -15.29 6.90 -16.46
CA ILE A 147 -15.43 8.23 -15.84
C ILE A 147 -14.84 8.23 -14.44
N ILE A 148 -15.04 7.17 -13.68
CA ILE A 148 -14.55 7.03 -12.31
C ILE A 148 -13.02 6.85 -12.29
N GLU A 149 -12.46 6.04 -13.19
CA GLU A 149 -11.03 5.77 -13.26
C GLU A 149 -10.23 6.98 -13.78
N LYS A 150 -10.84 7.82 -14.61
CA LYS A 150 -10.24 9.04 -15.16
C LYS A 150 -10.60 10.30 -14.37
N GLY A 151 -11.32 10.14 -13.28
CA GLY A 151 -11.75 11.26 -12.45
C GLY A 151 -10.59 12.14 -12.04
N ASP A 152 -10.65 13.38 -12.43
CA ASP A 152 -9.69 14.43 -12.09
C ASP A 152 -9.69 14.74 -10.59
#